data_95db37686d499a94d179da606824d89c
#
_entry.id   95db37686d499a94d179da606824d89c
#
_cell.length_a   1.000
_cell.length_b   1.000
_cell.length_c   1.000
_cell.angle_alpha   90.00
_cell.angle_beta   90.00
_cell.angle_gamma   90.00
#
_symmetry.space_group_name_H-M   'P 1'
#
loop_
_entity.id
_entity.type
_entity.pdbx_description
1 polymer ?
#
loop_
_entity_poly.entity_id
_entity_poly.type
_entity_poly.pdbx_seq_one_letter_code
_entity_poly.pdbx_strand_id
1 'polypeptide(L)'
;MLTSRAVTSAPAATLVSVDIEGPAGFLEGLLRSPAVPAGAAVVAHPHPRHGGTMHTKVVHRAARILSDRFSLAALRFNFRGVGASAGSYDEGRGETEDVVAAGTWLRRRQPKGPFVLSGFSFGSVCALHAAARLAPDVLFLIGLPVDRWDGAAPAAQPWRVVWVQGDADEFSPPEKARAIAAARGWTFLSVAGADHFFAGKLDAFEKVAGDALEKALRGS
;
A
#
# COMPACT_ATOMS: atom_id res chain seq x y z
N MET A 1 46.60 -8.80 -9.11
CA MET A 1 45.47 -8.92 -10.06
C MET A 1 44.16 -8.80 -9.28
N LEU A 2 43.52 -7.63 -9.35
CA LEU A 2 42.21 -7.39 -8.73
C LEU A 2 41.15 -7.81 -9.73
N THR A 3 40.46 -8.92 -9.46
CA THR A 3 39.30 -9.35 -10.25
C THR A 3 38.12 -8.44 -9.94
N SER A 4 37.78 -7.56 -10.89
CA SER A 4 36.56 -6.78 -10.89
C SER A 4 35.38 -7.73 -10.96
N ARG A 5 34.64 -7.85 -9.85
CA ARG A 5 33.31 -8.48 -9.87
C ARG A 5 32.36 -7.55 -10.63
N ALA A 6 31.93 -7.97 -11.81
CA ALA A 6 30.84 -7.32 -12.53
C ALA A 6 29.59 -7.32 -11.63
N VAL A 7 29.12 -6.14 -11.23
CA VAL A 7 27.83 -5.93 -10.60
C VAL A 7 26.79 -6.13 -11.73
N THR A 8 26.27 -7.33 -11.86
CA THR A 8 25.09 -7.57 -12.70
C THR A 8 23.92 -6.88 -12.05
N SER A 9 23.48 -5.75 -12.64
CA SER A 9 22.22 -5.12 -12.23
C SER A 9 21.08 -6.14 -12.41
N ALA A 10 20.29 -6.34 -11.35
CA ALA A 10 19.09 -7.17 -11.46
C ALA A 10 18.23 -6.65 -12.62
N PRO A 11 17.60 -7.53 -13.42
CA PRO A 11 16.74 -7.11 -14.52
C PRO A 11 15.62 -6.22 -13.99
N ALA A 12 15.33 -5.13 -14.72
CA ALA A 12 14.29 -4.18 -14.35
C ALA A 12 12.94 -4.89 -14.18
N ALA A 13 12.17 -4.50 -13.16
CA ALA A 13 10.83 -5.05 -12.94
C ALA A 13 9.93 -4.80 -14.15
N THR A 14 9.20 -5.82 -14.58
CA THR A 14 8.19 -5.71 -15.65
C THR A 14 6.92 -5.05 -15.12
N LEU A 15 6.20 -4.35 -15.98
CA LEU A 15 4.89 -3.77 -15.69
C LEU A 15 3.86 -4.38 -16.64
N VAL A 16 2.84 -5.03 -16.11
CA VAL A 16 1.82 -5.77 -16.89
C VAL A 16 0.44 -5.33 -16.45
N SER A 17 -0.46 -5.03 -17.41
CA SER A 17 -1.88 -4.85 -17.15
C SER A 17 -2.52 -6.20 -16.84
N VAL A 18 -3.41 -6.21 -15.84
CA VAL A 18 -4.09 -7.41 -15.38
C VAL A 18 -5.56 -7.13 -15.10
N ASP A 19 -6.40 -8.10 -15.38
CA ASP A 19 -7.81 -8.10 -14.99
C ASP A 19 -7.96 -8.99 -13.76
N ILE A 20 -8.61 -8.45 -12.72
CA ILE A 20 -8.82 -9.11 -11.44
C ILE A 20 -10.32 -9.37 -11.32
N GLU A 21 -10.70 -10.60 -11.08
CA GLU A 21 -12.09 -10.94 -10.77
C GLU A 21 -12.46 -10.34 -9.41
N GLY A 22 -13.37 -9.37 -9.42
CA GLY A 22 -13.86 -8.67 -8.24
C GLY A 22 -15.34 -8.92 -8.01
N PRO A 23 -15.88 -8.56 -6.84
CA PRO A 23 -17.25 -8.85 -6.45
C PRO A 23 -18.32 -8.04 -7.24
N ALA A 24 -17.92 -6.91 -7.84
CA ALA A 24 -18.80 -6.09 -8.68
C ALA A 24 -18.50 -6.25 -10.20
N GLY A 25 -17.72 -7.25 -10.57
CA GLY A 25 -17.17 -7.46 -11.91
C GLY A 25 -15.65 -7.33 -11.89
N PHE A 26 -15.01 -7.25 -13.06
CA PHE A 26 -13.55 -7.16 -13.10
C PHE A 26 -13.03 -5.81 -12.57
N LEU A 27 -11.82 -5.86 -11.99
CA LEU A 27 -11.05 -4.69 -11.58
C LEU A 27 -9.81 -4.56 -12.47
N GLU A 28 -9.60 -3.36 -12.97
CA GLU A 28 -8.41 -3.00 -13.74
C GLU A 28 -7.18 -2.91 -12.83
N GLY A 29 -6.08 -3.57 -13.17
CA GLY A 29 -4.87 -3.58 -12.37
C GLY A 29 -3.58 -3.43 -13.17
N LEU A 30 -2.54 -2.99 -12.47
CA LEU A 30 -1.16 -2.94 -12.96
C LEU A 30 -0.27 -3.69 -11.99
N LEU A 31 0.32 -4.77 -12.45
CA LEU A 31 1.28 -5.58 -11.71
C LEU A 31 2.70 -5.19 -12.11
N ARG A 32 3.46 -4.65 -11.14
CA ARG A 32 4.91 -4.47 -11.24
C ARG A 32 5.60 -5.62 -10.57
N SER A 33 6.36 -6.43 -11.33
CA SER A 33 7.01 -7.62 -10.80
C SER A 33 8.47 -7.70 -11.20
N PRO A 34 9.39 -7.93 -10.27
CA PRO A 34 10.74 -8.36 -10.59
C PRO A 34 10.68 -9.77 -11.23
N ALA A 35 11.76 -10.17 -11.89
CA ALA A 35 11.84 -11.48 -12.57
C ALA A 35 11.60 -12.65 -11.59
N VAL A 36 12.10 -12.53 -10.36
CA VAL A 36 11.88 -13.49 -9.27
C VAL A 36 11.38 -12.72 -8.05
N PRO A 37 10.06 -12.67 -7.84
CA PRO A 37 9.52 -11.93 -6.69
C PRO A 37 9.78 -12.68 -5.38
N ALA A 38 10.22 -11.92 -4.36
CA ALA A 38 10.44 -12.45 -3.01
C ALA A 38 9.15 -12.55 -2.18
N GLY A 39 8.06 -11.91 -2.64
CA GLY A 39 6.77 -11.87 -1.98
C GLY A 39 5.78 -11.02 -2.77
N ALA A 40 4.70 -10.60 -2.14
CA ALA A 40 3.60 -9.88 -2.76
C ALA A 40 3.24 -8.58 -2.04
N ALA A 41 2.73 -7.60 -2.78
CA ALA A 41 2.20 -6.38 -2.20
C ALA A 41 0.98 -5.86 -2.98
N VAL A 42 -0.03 -5.36 -2.28
CA VAL A 42 -1.17 -4.66 -2.88
C VAL A 42 -1.18 -3.22 -2.39
N VAL A 43 -1.43 -2.26 -3.29
CA VAL A 43 -1.52 -0.84 -2.95
C VAL A 43 -2.83 -0.27 -3.46
N ALA A 44 -3.73 0.06 -2.53
CA ALA A 44 -5.02 0.67 -2.81
C ALA A 44 -4.93 2.19 -2.95
N HIS A 45 -5.68 2.77 -3.89
CA HIS A 45 -5.62 4.19 -4.22
C HIS A 45 -6.53 5.06 -3.32
N PRO A 46 -6.36 6.42 -3.32
CA PRO A 46 -7.19 7.32 -2.54
C PRO A 46 -8.61 7.41 -3.10
N HIS A 47 -9.42 8.28 -2.49
CA HIS A 47 -10.87 8.34 -2.68
C HIS A 47 -11.30 8.41 -4.17
N PRO A 48 -12.10 7.46 -4.66
CA PRO A 48 -12.53 7.36 -6.06
C PRO A 48 -13.20 8.64 -6.58
N ARG A 49 -14.12 9.21 -5.80
CA ARG A 49 -14.88 10.40 -6.18
C ARG A 49 -14.10 11.72 -6.09
N HIS A 50 -12.86 11.68 -5.61
CA HIS A 50 -11.94 12.82 -5.55
C HIS A 50 -10.74 12.66 -6.49
N GLY A 51 -10.92 11.94 -7.59
CA GLY A 51 -9.89 11.75 -8.62
C GLY A 51 -8.82 10.71 -8.28
N GLY A 52 -9.06 9.90 -7.22
CA GLY A 52 -8.18 8.79 -6.87
C GLY A 52 -8.19 7.70 -7.95
N THR A 53 -7.00 7.27 -8.35
CA THR A 53 -6.78 6.14 -9.27
C THR A 53 -5.50 5.40 -8.90
N MET A 54 -5.30 4.21 -9.46
CA MET A 54 -4.04 3.46 -9.34
C MET A 54 -2.82 4.22 -9.89
N HIS A 55 -3.02 5.31 -10.64
CA HIS A 55 -1.96 6.16 -11.17
C HIS A 55 -1.58 7.33 -10.25
N THR A 56 -2.28 7.55 -9.14
CA THR A 56 -1.94 8.56 -8.14
C THR A 56 -0.46 8.45 -7.74
N LYS A 57 0.27 9.56 -7.74
CA LYS A 57 1.73 9.60 -7.57
C LYS A 57 2.21 8.86 -6.33
N VAL A 58 1.52 9.01 -5.20
CA VAL A 58 1.84 8.33 -3.93
C VAL A 58 1.70 6.81 -4.08
N VAL A 59 0.61 6.34 -4.70
CA VAL A 59 0.34 4.92 -4.97
C VAL A 59 1.41 4.32 -5.89
N HIS A 60 1.78 5.06 -6.94
CA HIS A 60 2.86 4.66 -7.84
C HIS A 60 4.21 4.54 -7.10
N ARG A 61 4.56 5.54 -6.26
CA ARG A 61 5.81 5.52 -5.47
C ARG A 61 5.82 4.38 -4.45
N ALA A 62 4.72 4.14 -3.75
CA ALA A 62 4.59 3.02 -2.81
C ALA A 62 4.81 1.66 -3.50
N ALA A 63 4.16 1.43 -4.64
CA ALA A 63 4.35 0.20 -5.41
C ALA A 63 5.79 0.04 -5.93
N ARG A 64 6.43 1.15 -6.33
CA ARG A 64 7.83 1.16 -6.76
C ARG A 64 8.78 0.80 -5.62
N ILE A 65 8.61 1.38 -4.43
CA ILE A 65 9.40 1.03 -3.23
C ILE A 65 9.30 -0.48 -2.96
N LEU A 66 8.06 -1.00 -2.93
CA LEU A 66 7.79 -2.40 -2.62
C LEU A 66 8.42 -3.35 -3.65
N SER A 67 8.36 -3.00 -4.93
CA SER A 67 8.95 -3.82 -5.99
C SER A 67 10.46 -3.65 -6.10
N ASP A 68 10.98 -2.41 -6.14
CA ASP A 68 12.38 -2.18 -6.51
C ASP A 68 13.32 -2.40 -5.32
N ARG A 69 12.88 -2.04 -4.09
CA ARG A 69 13.72 -2.19 -2.89
C ARG A 69 13.55 -3.53 -2.19
N PHE A 70 12.35 -4.12 -2.24
CA PHE A 70 12.03 -5.35 -1.51
C PHE A 70 11.75 -6.55 -2.42
N SER A 71 11.87 -6.38 -3.73
CA SER A 71 11.62 -7.43 -4.72
C SER A 71 10.23 -8.06 -4.61
N LEU A 72 9.21 -7.29 -4.21
CA LEU A 72 7.84 -7.79 -4.14
C LEU A 72 7.12 -7.62 -5.49
N ALA A 73 6.27 -8.58 -5.85
CA ALA A 73 5.29 -8.38 -6.89
C ALA A 73 4.24 -7.38 -6.37
N ALA A 74 4.26 -6.14 -6.88
CA ALA A 74 3.45 -5.04 -6.38
C ALA A 74 2.28 -4.75 -7.32
N LEU A 75 1.05 -5.00 -6.86
CA LEU A 75 -0.19 -4.76 -7.57
C LEU A 75 -0.79 -3.43 -7.14
N ARG A 76 -1.09 -2.57 -8.11
CA ARG A 76 -2.00 -1.44 -8.00
C ARG A 76 -3.24 -1.74 -8.80
N PHE A 77 -4.40 -1.33 -8.35
CA PHE A 77 -5.65 -1.56 -9.07
C PHE A 77 -6.58 -0.37 -8.93
N ASN A 78 -7.54 -0.24 -9.82
CA ASN A 78 -8.62 0.71 -9.73
C ASN A 78 -9.79 0.09 -8.96
N PHE A 79 -10.29 0.78 -7.95
CA PHE A 79 -11.54 0.42 -7.27
C PHE A 79 -12.70 0.37 -8.25
N ARG A 80 -13.78 -0.28 -7.85
CA ARG A 80 -15.03 -0.31 -8.59
C ARG A 80 -15.47 1.07 -9.06
N GLY A 81 -15.92 1.16 -10.31
CA GLY A 81 -16.36 2.41 -10.92
C GLY A 81 -15.25 3.40 -11.28
N VAL A 82 -13.97 3.01 -11.18
CA VAL A 82 -12.81 3.83 -11.56
C VAL A 82 -12.12 3.23 -12.78
N GLY A 83 -11.78 4.07 -13.76
CA GLY A 83 -11.13 3.62 -14.99
C GLY A 83 -11.97 2.58 -15.73
N ALA A 84 -11.39 1.43 -16.04
CA ALA A 84 -12.09 0.32 -16.66
C ALA A 84 -12.70 -0.68 -15.67
N SER A 85 -12.53 -0.47 -14.36
CA SER A 85 -13.13 -1.33 -13.33
C SER A 85 -14.65 -1.28 -13.34
N ALA A 86 -15.29 -2.44 -13.27
CA ALA A 86 -16.75 -2.58 -13.22
C ALA A 86 -17.33 -2.05 -11.89
N GLY A 87 -18.67 -1.92 -11.84
CA GLY A 87 -19.41 -1.53 -10.65
C GLY A 87 -19.45 -0.02 -10.42
N SER A 88 -19.76 0.39 -9.19
CA SER A 88 -19.87 1.77 -8.76
C SER A 88 -19.42 1.94 -7.31
N TYR A 89 -19.05 3.17 -6.94
CA TYR A 89 -18.63 3.53 -5.58
C TYR A 89 -19.66 3.11 -4.52
N ASP A 90 -19.22 2.45 -3.44
CA ASP A 90 -20.05 1.89 -2.37
C ASP A 90 -19.54 2.29 -0.96
N GLU A 91 -19.15 3.52 -0.80
CA GLU A 91 -18.85 4.16 0.50
C GLU A 91 -17.83 3.41 1.37
N GLY A 92 -16.89 2.73 0.75
CA GLY A 92 -15.82 1.96 1.41
C GLY A 92 -16.16 0.51 1.70
N ARG A 93 -17.43 0.13 1.70
CA ARG A 93 -17.85 -1.27 1.91
C ARG A 93 -17.41 -2.14 0.75
N GLY A 94 -17.88 -1.81 -0.43
CA GLY A 94 -17.50 -2.52 -1.64
C GLY A 94 -16.03 -2.39 -2.00
N GLU A 95 -15.45 -1.22 -1.78
CA GLU A 95 -14.02 -0.99 -2.03
C GLU A 95 -13.14 -1.85 -1.10
N THR A 96 -13.58 -2.12 0.13
CA THR A 96 -12.91 -3.10 1.01
C THR A 96 -12.96 -4.51 0.42
N GLU A 97 -14.09 -4.91 -0.18
CA GLU A 97 -14.21 -6.20 -0.88
C GLU A 97 -13.30 -6.26 -2.12
N ASP A 98 -13.12 -5.13 -2.82
CA ASP A 98 -12.18 -5.04 -3.95
C ASP A 98 -10.73 -5.25 -3.49
N VAL A 99 -10.33 -4.67 -2.34
CA VAL A 99 -9.01 -4.92 -1.73
C VAL A 99 -8.83 -6.41 -1.42
N VAL A 100 -9.86 -7.05 -0.86
CA VAL A 100 -9.80 -8.49 -0.54
C VAL A 100 -9.66 -9.33 -1.81
N ALA A 101 -10.42 -8.98 -2.87
CA ALA A 101 -10.32 -9.66 -4.16
C ALA A 101 -8.92 -9.51 -4.78
N ALA A 102 -8.39 -8.29 -4.82
CA ALA A 102 -7.03 -8.00 -5.33
C ALA A 102 -5.94 -8.73 -4.54
N GLY A 103 -6.03 -8.72 -3.21
CA GLY A 103 -5.09 -9.42 -2.33
C GLY A 103 -5.13 -10.93 -2.53
N THR A 104 -6.33 -11.50 -2.59
CA THR A 104 -6.53 -12.94 -2.84
C THR A 104 -6.01 -13.34 -4.21
N TRP A 105 -6.32 -12.54 -5.25
CA TRP A 105 -5.85 -12.78 -6.62
C TRP A 105 -4.32 -12.82 -6.70
N LEU A 106 -3.66 -11.88 -6.04
CA LEU A 106 -2.19 -11.78 -6.06
C LEU A 106 -1.55 -12.91 -5.25
N ARG A 107 -2.06 -13.24 -4.05
CA ARG A 107 -1.52 -14.31 -3.21
C ARG A 107 -1.64 -15.70 -3.84
N ARG A 108 -2.68 -15.94 -4.64
CA ARG A 108 -2.76 -17.19 -5.42
C ARG A 108 -1.63 -17.32 -6.46
N ARG A 109 -1.15 -16.19 -7.01
CA ARG A 109 -0.07 -16.14 -8.02
C ARG A 109 1.31 -16.07 -7.38
N GLN A 110 1.41 -15.45 -6.22
CA GLN A 110 2.64 -15.32 -5.42
C GLN A 110 2.37 -15.80 -3.99
N PRO A 111 2.34 -17.14 -3.78
CA PRO A 111 1.96 -17.71 -2.48
C PRO A 111 3.11 -17.70 -1.46
N LYS A 112 4.35 -17.48 -1.89
CA LYS A 112 5.54 -17.52 -1.05
C LYS A 112 6.03 -16.12 -0.69
N GLY A 113 6.70 -16.02 0.46
CA GLY A 113 7.30 -14.80 0.95
C GLY A 113 6.32 -13.86 1.63
N PRO A 114 6.80 -12.70 2.11
CA PRO A 114 5.99 -11.76 2.85
C PRO A 114 4.90 -11.13 1.98
N PHE A 115 3.78 -10.84 2.61
CA PHE A 115 2.67 -10.12 2.01
C PHE A 115 2.49 -8.76 2.67
N VAL A 116 2.60 -7.69 1.87
CA VAL A 116 2.35 -6.32 2.29
C VAL A 116 1.00 -5.86 1.75
N LEU A 117 0.11 -5.48 2.66
CA LEU A 117 -1.12 -4.79 2.30
C LEU A 117 -0.95 -3.30 2.54
N SER A 118 -1.22 -2.48 1.54
CA SER A 118 -1.02 -1.04 1.61
C SER A 118 -2.18 -0.27 1.00
N GLY A 119 -2.33 0.97 1.43
CA GLY A 119 -3.25 1.93 0.84
C GLY A 119 -2.86 3.36 1.15
N PHE A 120 -3.34 4.28 0.32
CA PHE A 120 -3.20 5.71 0.52
C PHE A 120 -4.56 6.36 0.80
N SER A 121 -4.63 7.18 1.84
CA SER A 121 -5.84 7.94 2.21
C SER A 121 -7.05 7.01 2.41
N PHE A 122 -8.12 7.17 1.66
CA PHE A 122 -9.27 6.26 1.65
C PHE A 122 -8.85 4.80 1.43
N GLY A 123 -7.89 4.54 0.54
CA GLY A 123 -7.34 3.21 0.33
C GLY A 123 -6.68 2.62 1.57
N SER A 124 -6.14 3.45 2.47
CA SER A 124 -5.59 2.98 3.75
C SER A 124 -6.69 2.52 4.71
N VAL A 125 -7.86 3.16 4.69
CA VAL A 125 -9.03 2.71 5.45
C VAL A 125 -9.53 1.36 4.93
N CYS A 126 -9.70 1.22 3.61
CA CYS A 126 -10.12 -0.05 3.01
C CYS A 126 -9.11 -1.18 3.28
N ALA A 127 -7.80 -0.88 3.20
CA ALA A 127 -6.74 -1.85 3.51
C ALA A 127 -6.79 -2.28 4.98
N LEU A 128 -7.02 -1.36 5.90
CA LEU A 128 -7.14 -1.65 7.34
C LEU A 128 -8.33 -2.58 7.62
N HIS A 129 -9.49 -2.32 7.02
CA HIS A 129 -10.68 -3.18 7.14
C HIS A 129 -10.48 -4.56 6.49
N ALA A 130 -9.76 -4.63 5.37
CA ALA A 130 -9.47 -5.90 4.69
C ALA A 130 -8.39 -6.75 5.40
N ALA A 131 -7.58 -6.15 6.28
CA ALA A 131 -6.39 -6.79 6.85
C ALA A 131 -6.72 -8.07 7.63
N ALA A 132 -7.84 -8.12 8.39
CA ALA A 132 -8.23 -9.30 9.15
C ALA A 132 -8.50 -10.53 8.26
N ARG A 133 -8.98 -10.31 7.04
CA ARG A 133 -9.29 -11.37 6.06
C ARG A 133 -8.07 -11.79 5.24
N LEU A 134 -7.17 -10.85 4.98
CA LEU A 134 -5.99 -11.08 4.15
C LEU A 134 -4.76 -11.50 4.95
N ALA A 135 -4.75 -11.24 6.26
CA ALA A 135 -3.66 -11.57 7.18
C ALA A 135 -2.28 -11.20 6.59
N PRO A 136 -1.99 -9.90 6.33
CA PRO A 136 -0.70 -9.49 5.81
C PRO A 136 0.40 -9.66 6.88
N ASP A 137 1.66 -9.79 6.46
CA ASP A 137 2.80 -9.69 7.38
C ASP A 137 3.04 -8.25 7.81
N VAL A 138 2.80 -7.31 6.88
CA VAL A 138 2.90 -5.87 7.13
C VAL A 138 1.68 -5.15 6.53
N LEU A 139 1.03 -4.33 7.35
CA LEU A 139 0.04 -3.36 6.90
C LEU A 139 0.71 -2.00 6.79
N PHE A 140 0.85 -1.48 5.57
CA PHE A 140 1.50 -0.21 5.28
C PHE A 140 0.45 0.87 4.96
N LEU A 141 0.18 1.73 5.93
CA LEU A 141 -0.80 2.82 5.84
C LEU A 141 -0.11 4.12 5.45
N ILE A 142 -0.65 4.82 4.44
CA ILE A 142 -0.11 6.07 3.94
C ILE A 142 -1.23 7.12 4.03
N GLY A 143 -0.99 8.21 4.76
CA GLY A 143 -1.97 9.29 4.89
C GLY A 143 -3.33 8.79 5.39
N LEU A 144 -3.38 7.96 6.44
CA LEU A 144 -4.64 7.47 7.00
C LEU A 144 -5.48 8.63 7.53
N PRO A 145 -6.67 8.91 6.97
CA PRO A 145 -7.50 10.03 7.41
C PRO A 145 -8.25 9.67 8.71
N VAL A 146 -7.68 10.03 9.85
CA VAL A 146 -8.15 9.62 11.18
C VAL A 146 -9.58 10.04 11.51
N ASP A 147 -10.09 11.12 10.92
CA ASP A 147 -11.46 11.60 11.13
C ASP A 147 -12.49 10.88 10.22
N ARG A 148 -12.02 10.11 9.24
CA ARG A 148 -12.84 9.33 8.31
C ARG A 148 -12.79 7.83 8.59
N TRP A 149 -11.98 7.44 9.57
CA TRP A 149 -11.86 6.05 10.00
C TRP A 149 -12.71 5.86 11.26
N ASP A 150 -13.55 4.85 11.27
CA ASP A 150 -14.46 4.51 12.36
C ASP A 150 -13.77 3.96 13.63
N GLY A 151 -12.44 3.86 13.61
CA GLY A 151 -11.66 3.29 14.71
C GLY A 151 -11.64 1.77 14.74
N ALA A 152 -12.36 1.11 13.84
CA ALA A 152 -12.40 -0.34 13.76
C ALA A 152 -11.05 -0.90 13.28
N ALA A 153 -10.26 -1.40 14.22
CA ALA A 153 -9.12 -2.26 13.96
C ALA A 153 -9.10 -3.32 15.07
N PRO A 154 -8.67 -4.55 14.77
CA PRO A 154 -8.52 -5.57 15.81
C PRO A 154 -7.66 -5.05 16.96
N ALA A 155 -8.07 -5.30 18.20
CA ALA A 155 -7.34 -4.87 19.38
C ALA A 155 -5.96 -5.54 19.48
N ALA A 156 -5.86 -6.78 19.01
CA ALA A 156 -4.60 -7.50 18.83
C ALA A 156 -4.54 -8.06 17.41
N GLN A 157 -3.41 -7.86 16.76
CA GLN A 157 -3.20 -8.28 15.38
C GLN A 157 -1.83 -8.93 15.23
N PRO A 158 -1.73 -10.01 14.44
CA PRO A 158 -0.45 -10.69 14.25
C PRO A 158 0.49 -9.99 13.27
N TRP A 159 0.00 -8.99 12.52
CA TRP A 159 0.77 -8.24 11.53
C TRP A 159 1.36 -6.96 12.11
N ARG A 160 2.46 -6.51 11.52
CA ARG A 160 3.06 -5.21 11.86
C ARG A 160 2.37 -4.09 11.09
N VAL A 161 2.17 -2.96 11.76
CA VAL A 161 1.62 -1.76 11.11
C VAL A 161 2.71 -0.71 10.99
N VAL A 162 2.94 -0.24 9.76
CA VAL A 162 3.77 0.92 9.44
C VAL A 162 2.86 2.02 8.91
N TRP A 163 2.82 3.15 9.58
CA TRP A 163 2.02 4.30 9.18
C TRP A 163 2.91 5.48 8.87
N VAL A 164 2.87 5.96 7.61
CA VAL A 164 3.59 7.16 7.16
C VAL A 164 2.61 8.28 6.86
N GLN A 165 2.87 9.46 7.44
CA GLN A 165 2.00 10.64 7.38
C GLN A 165 2.82 11.88 7.03
N GLY A 166 2.23 12.86 6.32
CA GLY A 166 2.78 14.21 6.24
C GLY A 166 2.59 14.95 7.58
N ASP A 167 3.55 15.74 8.04
CA ASP A 167 3.36 16.51 9.28
C ASP A 167 2.54 17.79 9.09
N ALA A 168 2.30 18.18 7.83
CA ALA A 168 1.37 19.24 7.44
C ALA A 168 0.10 18.68 6.75
N ASP A 169 -0.24 17.41 7.01
CA ASP A 169 -1.44 16.77 6.44
C ASP A 169 -2.71 17.34 7.06
N GLU A 170 -3.52 17.99 6.25
CA GLU A 170 -4.76 18.68 6.64
C GLU A 170 -5.92 17.70 6.95
N PHE A 171 -5.86 16.45 6.49
CA PHE A 171 -6.90 15.43 6.72
C PHE A 171 -6.62 14.55 7.93
N SER A 172 -5.43 14.67 8.52
CA SER A 172 -5.02 13.85 9.66
C SER A 172 -4.01 14.61 10.53
N PRO A 173 -4.47 15.36 11.53
CA PRO A 173 -3.59 16.09 12.43
C PRO A 173 -2.51 15.18 13.02
N PRO A 174 -1.21 15.51 12.89
CA PRO A 174 -0.10 14.62 13.24
C PRO A 174 -0.14 14.14 14.69
N GLU A 175 -0.56 15.00 15.61
CA GLU A 175 -0.64 14.66 17.03
C GLU A 175 -1.71 13.59 17.30
N LYS A 176 -2.87 13.71 16.64
CA LYS A 176 -3.94 12.71 16.74
C LYS A 176 -3.49 11.37 16.16
N ALA A 177 -2.85 11.40 14.99
CA ALA A 177 -2.30 10.22 14.33
C ALA A 177 -1.24 9.52 15.22
N ARG A 178 -0.33 10.29 15.80
CA ARG A 178 0.72 9.79 16.70
C ARG A 178 0.12 9.14 17.96
N ALA A 179 -0.88 9.78 18.57
CA ALA A 179 -1.56 9.25 19.75
C ALA A 179 -2.26 7.91 19.45
N ILE A 180 -2.95 7.81 18.32
CA ILE A 180 -3.60 6.57 17.87
C ILE A 180 -2.57 5.46 17.64
N ALA A 181 -1.49 5.77 16.93
CA ALA A 181 -0.44 4.79 16.64
C ALA A 181 0.22 4.27 17.93
N ALA A 182 0.55 5.17 18.87
CA ALA A 182 1.12 4.81 20.16
C ALA A 182 0.19 3.90 20.97
N ALA A 183 -1.09 4.23 21.05
CA ALA A 183 -2.08 3.43 21.77
C ALA A 183 -2.27 2.02 21.18
N ARG A 184 -1.91 1.82 19.91
CA ARG A 184 -2.05 0.54 19.19
C ARG A 184 -0.72 -0.21 19.00
N GLY A 185 0.40 0.36 19.45
CA GLY A 185 1.73 -0.22 19.21
C GLY A 185 2.15 -0.19 17.74
N TRP A 186 1.62 0.74 16.93
CA TRP A 186 1.94 0.88 15.52
C TRP A 186 3.20 1.74 15.33
N THR A 187 4.00 1.39 14.34
CA THR A 187 5.14 2.24 13.92
C THR A 187 4.60 3.44 13.15
N PHE A 188 4.77 4.63 13.72
CA PHE A 188 4.35 5.90 13.11
C PHE A 188 5.57 6.73 12.72
N LEU A 189 5.55 7.26 11.48
CA LEU A 189 6.59 8.15 10.96
C LEU A 189 5.94 9.33 10.24
N SER A 190 6.51 10.52 10.43
CA SER A 190 6.10 11.71 9.70
C SER A 190 7.17 12.14 8.70
N VAL A 191 6.70 12.71 7.58
CA VAL A 191 7.55 13.34 6.56
C VAL A 191 7.46 14.85 6.75
N ALA A 192 8.60 15.48 7.09
CA ALA A 192 8.66 16.88 7.43
C ALA A 192 8.24 17.81 6.28
N GLY A 193 7.33 18.74 6.57
CA GLY A 193 6.78 19.72 5.63
C GLY A 193 5.98 19.10 4.48
N ALA A 194 5.49 17.86 4.63
CA ALA A 194 4.66 17.21 3.63
C ALA A 194 3.17 17.42 3.94
N ASP A 195 2.41 17.80 2.91
CA ASP A 195 0.95 17.78 2.88
C ASP A 195 0.42 16.33 2.74
N HIS A 196 -0.90 16.19 2.64
CA HIS A 196 -1.54 14.88 2.43
C HIS A 196 -1.03 14.11 1.21
N PHE A 197 -0.73 14.81 0.12
CA PHE A 197 -0.28 14.21 -1.15
C PHE A 197 1.24 14.13 -1.28
N PHE A 198 2.00 14.53 -0.25
CA PHE A 198 3.46 14.61 -0.27
C PHE A 198 3.97 15.45 -1.45
N ALA A 199 3.27 16.56 -1.80
CA ALA A 199 3.63 17.42 -2.91
C ALA A 199 5.03 18.01 -2.70
N GLY A 200 5.93 17.83 -3.70
CA GLY A 200 7.33 18.23 -3.59
C GLY A 200 8.17 17.43 -2.57
N LYS A 201 7.60 16.42 -1.90
CA LYS A 201 8.24 15.62 -0.85
C LYS A 201 8.23 14.11 -1.12
N LEU A 202 7.89 13.68 -2.34
CA LEU A 202 7.79 12.25 -2.69
C LEU A 202 9.11 11.49 -2.48
N ASP A 203 10.27 12.12 -2.66
CA ASP A 203 11.56 11.46 -2.42
C ASP A 203 11.83 11.28 -0.92
N ALA A 204 11.44 12.26 -0.10
CA ALA A 204 11.49 12.14 1.36
C ALA A 204 10.52 11.06 1.87
N PHE A 205 9.30 11.01 1.33
CA PHE A 205 8.35 9.93 1.58
C PHE A 205 8.95 8.56 1.24
N GLU A 206 9.55 8.43 0.06
CA GLU A 206 10.16 7.17 -0.42
C GLU A 206 11.27 6.69 0.52
N LYS A 207 12.12 7.61 1.00
CA LYS A 207 13.17 7.29 1.97
C LYS A 207 12.59 6.84 3.30
N VAL A 208 11.68 7.62 3.90
CA VAL A 208 11.08 7.32 5.21
C VAL A 208 10.31 6.00 5.17
N ALA A 209 9.48 5.81 4.14
CA ALA A 209 8.71 4.58 3.95
C ALA A 209 9.61 3.36 3.74
N GLY A 210 10.63 3.48 2.88
CA GLY A 210 11.56 2.40 2.61
C GLY A 210 12.33 1.95 3.85
N ASP A 211 12.83 2.88 4.66
CA ASP A 211 13.59 2.57 5.88
C ASP A 211 12.70 1.91 6.95
N ALA A 212 11.44 2.33 7.04
CA ALA A 212 10.48 1.73 7.97
C ALA A 212 10.04 0.32 7.54
N LEU A 213 9.75 0.14 6.25
CA LEU A 213 9.38 -1.16 5.68
C LEU A 213 10.52 -2.18 5.79
N GLU A 214 11.78 -1.75 5.62
CA GLU A 214 12.93 -2.62 5.80
C GLU A 214 13.00 -3.22 7.20
N LYS A 215 12.78 -2.40 8.23
CA LYS A 215 12.74 -2.87 9.63
C LYS A 215 11.56 -3.81 9.87
N ALA A 216 10.39 -3.49 9.31
CA ALA A 216 9.19 -4.30 9.46
C ALA A 216 9.30 -5.66 8.76
N LEU A 217 9.93 -5.73 7.58
CA LEU A 217 10.08 -6.97 6.81
C LEU A 217 11.21 -7.87 7.32
N ARG A 218 12.31 -7.30 7.88
CA ARG A 218 13.42 -8.10 8.45
C ARG A 218 13.07 -8.81 9.76
N GLY A 219 12.07 -8.33 10.49
CA GLY A 219 11.62 -8.95 11.73
C GLY A 219 10.60 -10.09 11.52
N SER A 220 10.46 -10.57 10.28
CA SER A 220 9.55 -11.65 9.88
C SER A 220 10.27 -13.00 9.91
#